data_ce9661864de0077bda03db6aaa05f88c
#
_entry.id   ce9661864de0077bda03db6aaa05f88c
#
_cell.length_a   1.000
_cell.length_b   1.000
_cell.length_c   1.000
_cell.angle_alpha   90.00
_cell.angle_beta   90.00
_cell.angle_gamma   90.00
#
_symmetry.space_group_name_H-M   'P 1'
#
loop_
_entity.id
_entity.type
_entity.pdbx_description
1 polymer ?
#
loop_
_entity_poly.entity_id
_entity_poly.type
_entity_poly.pdbx_seq_one_letter_code
_entity_poly.pdbx_strand_id
1 'polypeptide(L)'
;NKRQALKDLNKLDFDELMYKNPAQRRFYKTISSKDITFGIGPAGCGKTYLSVHRALRELGDKNSKIDGIVIVKPLVEAAGEKIGFLPGDVEEKTAPFMMSFYYNMEQIIGKQRLQVLKDSNTIQVIPLAFMRGITLANKFVILDEAQNATPEQIKMFVTRIGENSKYIITGDLEQSDISKHKSGLEDAIKRFAGIHGVGLASFKEKDVVRHSLVRRLLKRYKDSFQIMDEVSAEKTISMWIHENGLDSPNDGSIDDTFYKIKK
;
A
#
# COMPACT_ATOMS: atom_id res chain seq x y z
N ASN A 1 11.68 26.10 0.22
CA ASN A 1 10.79 26.83 -0.69
C ASN A 1 10.23 25.87 -1.74
N LYS A 2 8.89 25.74 -1.82
CA LYS A 2 8.16 24.85 -2.76
C LYS A 2 8.67 24.96 -4.20
N ARG A 3 8.85 26.18 -4.72
CA ARG A 3 9.32 26.40 -6.10
C ARG A 3 10.69 25.79 -6.37
N GLN A 4 11.58 25.83 -5.39
CA GLN A 4 12.90 25.22 -5.51
C GLN A 4 12.82 23.70 -5.45
N ALA A 5 12.02 23.15 -4.53
CA ALA A 5 11.83 21.70 -4.44
C ALA A 5 11.24 21.12 -5.74
N LEU A 6 10.27 21.78 -6.36
CA LEU A 6 9.72 21.37 -7.66
C LEU A 6 10.74 21.46 -8.80
N LYS A 7 11.59 22.52 -8.80
CA LYS A 7 12.70 22.62 -9.77
C LYS A 7 13.72 21.50 -9.59
N ASP A 8 13.98 21.11 -8.36
CA ASP A 8 14.93 20.04 -8.05
C ASP A 8 14.35 18.65 -8.37
N LEU A 9 13.03 18.44 -8.21
CA LEU A 9 12.35 17.25 -8.71
C LEU A 9 12.52 17.08 -10.22
N ASN A 10 12.39 18.16 -10.97
CA ASN A 10 12.51 18.13 -12.43
C ASN A 10 13.93 17.76 -12.93
N LYS A 11 14.94 17.83 -12.05
CA LYS A 11 16.31 17.39 -12.36
C LYS A 11 16.57 15.93 -12.03
N LEU A 12 15.65 15.25 -11.33
CA LEU A 12 15.81 13.84 -11.01
C LEU A 12 15.59 12.99 -12.24
N ASP A 13 16.44 12.01 -12.40
CA ASP A 13 16.24 10.98 -13.42
C ASP A 13 15.22 9.95 -12.96
N PHE A 14 13.96 10.17 -13.36
CA PHE A 14 12.88 9.21 -13.14
C PHE A 14 12.87 8.05 -14.15
N ASP A 15 13.74 8.08 -15.17
CA ASP A 15 13.81 7.04 -16.20
C ASP A 15 14.68 5.84 -15.76
N GLU A 16 15.48 5.99 -14.69
CA GLU A 16 16.23 4.90 -14.05
C GLU A 16 15.35 3.84 -13.37
N LEU A 17 14.02 3.99 -13.41
CA LEU A 17 13.11 3.02 -12.82
C LEU A 17 13.26 1.64 -13.45
N MET A 18 13.82 0.71 -12.68
CA MET A 18 13.95 -0.68 -13.11
C MET A 18 12.72 -1.50 -12.70
N TYR A 19 11.93 -1.89 -13.69
CA TYR A 19 10.81 -2.80 -13.47
C TYR A 19 11.32 -4.21 -13.16
N LYS A 20 10.87 -4.79 -12.05
CA LYS A 20 11.25 -6.14 -11.64
C LYS A 20 10.52 -7.25 -12.41
N ASN A 21 9.41 -6.91 -13.07
CA ASN A 21 8.63 -7.82 -13.89
C ASN A 21 7.74 -7.07 -14.91
N PRO A 22 7.20 -7.78 -15.93
CA PRO A 22 6.35 -7.17 -16.95
C PRO A 22 5.04 -6.58 -16.43
N ALA A 23 4.49 -7.08 -15.31
CA ALA A 23 3.25 -6.55 -14.73
C ALA A 23 3.47 -5.14 -14.17
N GLN A 24 4.61 -4.90 -13.51
CA GLN A 24 5.00 -3.56 -13.06
C GLN A 24 5.10 -2.57 -14.22
N ARG A 25 5.71 -2.98 -15.32
CA ARG A 25 5.82 -2.15 -16.54
C ARG A 25 4.44 -1.84 -17.11
N ARG A 26 3.53 -2.82 -17.20
CA ARG A 26 2.16 -2.60 -17.66
C ARG A 26 1.41 -1.63 -16.76
N PHE A 27 1.47 -1.82 -15.45
CA PHE A 27 0.81 -0.94 -14.50
C PHE A 27 1.29 0.50 -14.63
N TYR A 28 2.59 0.73 -14.65
CA TYR A 28 3.18 2.05 -14.81
C TYR A 28 2.76 2.72 -16.12
N LYS A 29 2.72 1.95 -17.23
CA LYS A 29 2.26 2.42 -18.53
C LYS A 29 0.76 2.76 -18.54
N THR A 30 -0.06 1.97 -17.84
CA THR A 30 -1.49 2.24 -17.67
C THR A 30 -1.72 3.55 -16.91
N ILE A 31 -1.01 3.77 -15.80
CA ILE A 31 -1.05 5.05 -15.07
C ILE A 31 -0.73 6.23 -15.98
N SER A 32 0.24 6.08 -16.88
CA SER A 32 0.64 7.15 -17.80
C SER A 32 -0.46 7.54 -18.77
N SER A 33 -1.24 6.58 -19.24
CA SER A 33 -2.18 6.73 -20.37
C SER A 33 -3.65 6.88 -19.98
N LYS A 34 -3.98 6.72 -18.69
CA LYS A 34 -5.36 6.72 -18.19
C LYS A 34 -5.56 7.77 -17.11
N ASP A 35 -6.80 8.25 -16.97
CA ASP A 35 -7.19 9.19 -15.92
C ASP A 35 -7.44 8.47 -14.59
N ILE A 36 -8.07 7.28 -14.66
CA ILE A 36 -8.28 6.39 -13.52
C ILE A 36 -7.59 5.06 -13.81
N THR A 37 -6.73 4.59 -12.90
CA THR A 37 -6.05 3.30 -13.04
C THR A 37 -6.26 2.44 -11.80
N PHE A 38 -6.77 1.23 -12.02
CA PHE A 38 -6.83 0.18 -11.02
C PHE A 38 -5.55 -0.66 -11.07
N GLY A 39 -4.87 -0.80 -9.94
CA GLY A 39 -3.71 -1.68 -9.74
C GLY A 39 -4.05 -2.78 -8.75
N ILE A 40 -4.38 -3.99 -9.22
CA ILE A 40 -4.99 -5.05 -8.42
C ILE A 40 -4.08 -6.26 -8.31
N GLY A 41 -3.92 -6.79 -7.12
CA GLY A 41 -3.17 -8.02 -6.86
C GLY A 41 -2.48 -8.04 -5.50
N PRO A 42 -1.72 -9.12 -5.22
CA PRO A 42 -1.18 -9.39 -3.88
C PRO A 42 -0.23 -8.31 -3.38
N ALA A 43 -0.11 -8.24 -2.05
CA ALA A 43 0.85 -7.34 -1.41
C ALA A 43 2.29 -7.67 -1.83
N GLY A 44 3.14 -6.63 -1.95
CA GLY A 44 4.55 -6.79 -2.34
C GLY A 44 4.82 -6.83 -3.84
N CYS A 45 3.82 -6.56 -4.70
CA CYS A 45 4.02 -6.41 -6.15
C CYS A 45 4.57 -5.03 -6.55
N GLY A 46 4.74 -4.10 -5.61
CA GLY A 46 5.25 -2.74 -5.87
C GLY A 46 4.19 -1.74 -6.33
N LYS A 47 2.90 -2.01 -6.13
CA LYS A 47 1.79 -1.10 -6.51
C LYS A 47 1.98 0.30 -5.93
N THR A 48 2.14 0.39 -4.62
CA THR A 48 2.33 1.67 -3.90
C THR A 48 3.58 2.40 -4.36
N TYR A 49 4.72 1.70 -4.48
CA TYR A 49 5.98 2.28 -4.95
C TYR A 49 5.86 2.88 -6.35
N LEU A 50 5.28 2.14 -7.30
CA LEU A 50 5.12 2.58 -8.68
C LEU A 50 4.15 3.75 -8.81
N SER A 51 3.09 3.76 -8.00
CA SER A 51 2.13 4.86 -7.95
C SER A 51 2.79 6.14 -7.42
N VAL A 52 3.56 6.03 -6.34
CA VAL A 52 4.33 7.14 -5.75
C VAL A 52 5.38 7.66 -6.72
N HIS A 53 6.15 6.76 -7.32
CA HIS A 53 7.17 7.13 -8.31
C HIS A 53 6.55 7.92 -9.47
N ARG A 54 5.42 7.43 -10.02
CA ARG A 54 4.74 8.14 -11.10
C ARG A 54 4.18 9.48 -10.65
N ALA A 55 3.63 9.58 -9.46
CA ALA A 55 3.10 10.82 -8.90
C ALA A 55 4.20 11.88 -8.77
N LEU A 56 5.36 11.50 -8.25
CA LEU A 56 6.52 12.40 -8.11
C LEU A 56 7.08 12.83 -9.47
N ARG A 57 7.12 11.93 -10.44
CA ARG A 57 7.51 12.25 -11.82
C ARG A 57 6.57 13.26 -12.45
N GLU A 58 5.26 13.06 -12.35
CA GLU A 58 4.24 14.01 -12.87
C GLU A 58 4.35 15.37 -12.17
N LEU A 59 4.54 15.36 -10.85
CA LEU A 59 4.71 16.59 -10.06
C LEU A 59 5.97 17.36 -10.47
N GLY A 60 7.05 16.68 -10.88
CA GLY A 60 8.29 17.26 -11.34
C GLY A 60 8.28 17.69 -12.81
N ASP A 61 7.36 17.17 -13.62
CA ASP A 61 7.30 17.47 -15.05
C ASP A 61 6.71 18.86 -15.32
N LYS A 62 7.46 19.72 -15.99
CA LYS A 62 7.03 21.08 -16.35
C LYS A 62 5.84 21.14 -17.28
N ASN A 63 5.63 20.08 -18.07
CA ASN A 63 4.52 19.98 -19.00
C ASN A 63 3.26 19.38 -18.36
N SER A 64 3.39 18.81 -17.16
CA SER A 64 2.27 18.29 -16.39
C SER A 64 1.51 19.43 -15.71
N LYS A 65 0.20 19.31 -15.67
CA LYS A 65 -0.65 20.21 -14.89
C LYS A 65 -0.82 19.79 -13.43
N ILE A 66 -0.21 18.67 -13.03
CA ILE A 66 -0.24 18.19 -11.65
C ILE A 66 0.55 19.12 -10.74
N ASP A 67 -0.09 19.68 -9.74
CA ASP A 67 0.49 20.61 -8.77
C ASP A 67 0.52 20.08 -7.33
N GLY A 68 0.01 18.88 -7.11
CA GLY A 68 0.04 18.21 -5.82
C GLY A 68 -0.31 16.74 -5.87
N ILE A 69 0.09 16.03 -4.82
CA ILE A 69 -0.18 14.61 -4.60
C ILE A 69 -1.09 14.47 -3.39
N VAL A 70 -2.17 13.70 -3.55
CA VAL A 70 -3.10 13.39 -2.46
C VAL A 70 -3.11 11.90 -2.21
N ILE A 71 -2.80 11.49 -1.01
CA ILE A 71 -2.82 10.09 -0.57
C ILE A 71 -4.09 9.87 0.22
N VAL A 72 -4.84 8.86 -0.15
CA VAL A 72 -6.12 8.51 0.46
C VAL A 72 -6.06 7.07 0.93
N LYS A 73 -6.52 6.81 2.14
CA LYS A 73 -6.73 5.45 2.68
C LYS A 73 -8.11 5.32 3.31
N PRO A 74 -8.78 4.17 3.12
CA PRO A 74 -9.86 3.78 4.00
C PRO A 74 -9.28 3.59 5.41
N LEU A 75 -9.88 4.23 6.40
CA LEU A 75 -9.53 3.98 7.80
C LEU A 75 -10.40 2.82 8.26
N VAL A 76 -9.80 1.66 8.42
CA VAL A 76 -10.44 0.50 9.05
C VAL A 76 -9.89 0.39 10.45
N GLU A 77 -10.77 0.30 11.42
CA GLU A 77 -10.39 -0.02 12.79
C GLU A 77 -9.84 -1.45 12.81
N ALA A 78 -8.56 -1.60 13.07
CA ALA A 78 -7.97 -2.92 13.28
C ALA A 78 -8.58 -3.55 14.53
N ALA A 79 -8.79 -4.87 14.51
CA ALA A 79 -9.47 -5.68 15.52
C ALA A 79 -9.36 -5.13 16.96
N GLY A 80 -10.31 -4.26 17.37
CA GLY A 80 -10.41 -3.72 18.71
C GLY A 80 -9.76 -2.34 18.95
N GLU A 81 -8.97 -1.82 18.01
CA GLU A 81 -8.35 -0.49 18.13
C GLU A 81 -9.21 0.56 17.42
N LYS A 82 -9.89 1.39 18.20
CA LYS A 82 -10.68 2.51 17.67
C LYS A 82 -9.78 3.71 17.40
N ILE A 83 -9.61 4.08 16.13
CA ILE A 83 -8.81 5.24 15.71
C ILE A 83 -9.27 6.53 16.42
N GLY A 84 -10.55 6.63 16.76
CA GLY A 84 -11.11 7.76 17.50
C GLY A 84 -10.49 7.99 18.88
N PHE A 85 -9.90 6.98 19.51
CA PHE A 85 -9.25 7.07 20.83
C PHE A 85 -7.75 7.39 20.79
N LEU A 86 -7.13 7.44 19.59
CA LEU A 86 -5.74 7.87 19.49
C LEU A 86 -5.65 9.36 19.83
N PRO A 87 -4.70 9.78 20.70
CA PRO A 87 -4.45 11.19 21.01
C PRO A 87 -3.91 11.91 19.78
N GLY A 88 -4.17 13.22 19.69
CA GLY A 88 -3.62 14.06 18.63
C GLY A 88 -4.66 14.49 17.58
N ASP A 89 -4.22 15.29 16.64
CA ASP A 89 -5.00 15.74 15.50
C ASP A 89 -5.15 14.64 14.41
N VAL A 90 -5.86 14.94 13.32
CA VAL A 90 -6.10 13.97 12.23
C VAL A 90 -4.80 13.54 11.57
N GLU A 91 -3.83 14.43 11.45
CA GLU A 91 -2.54 14.13 10.83
C GLU A 91 -1.71 13.19 11.71
N GLU A 92 -1.64 13.45 13.00
CA GLU A 92 -0.97 12.57 13.98
C GLU A 92 -1.61 11.17 14.02
N LYS A 93 -2.94 11.10 14.03
CA LYS A 93 -3.68 9.83 14.01
C LYS A 93 -3.48 9.02 12.74
N THR A 94 -3.29 9.67 11.60
CA THR A 94 -3.12 8.99 10.31
C THR A 94 -1.65 8.71 9.97
N ALA A 95 -0.69 9.36 10.64
CA ALA A 95 0.74 9.23 10.39
C ALA A 95 1.24 7.77 10.34
N PRO A 96 0.87 6.84 11.26
CA PRO A 96 1.30 5.44 11.19
C PRO A 96 0.88 4.75 9.88
N PHE A 97 -0.32 5.03 9.39
CA PHE A 97 -0.85 4.42 8.16
C PHE A 97 -0.17 4.97 6.90
N MET A 98 0.51 6.10 7.01
CA MET A 98 1.18 6.80 5.91
C MET A 98 2.68 6.52 5.83
N MET A 99 3.27 5.86 6.81
CA MET A 99 4.72 5.61 6.86
C MET A 99 5.25 4.93 5.59
N SER A 100 4.51 3.96 5.05
CA SER A 100 4.92 3.27 3.82
C SER A 100 5.03 4.20 2.60
N PHE A 101 4.13 5.20 2.50
CA PHE A 101 4.19 6.21 1.44
C PHE A 101 5.36 7.15 1.62
N TYR A 102 5.52 7.69 2.83
CA TYR A 102 6.64 8.60 3.14
C TYR A 102 7.98 7.91 2.96
N TYR A 103 8.11 6.66 3.38
CA TYR A 103 9.31 5.87 3.13
C TYR A 103 9.62 5.73 1.64
N ASN A 104 8.63 5.36 0.81
CA ASN A 104 8.83 5.25 -0.63
C ASN A 104 9.20 6.60 -1.26
N MET A 105 8.55 7.69 -0.86
CA MET A 105 8.88 9.03 -1.34
C MET A 105 10.29 9.44 -0.93
N GLU A 106 10.68 9.20 0.31
CA GLU A 106 12.02 9.49 0.83
C GLU A 106 13.11 8.75 0.06
N GLN A 107 12.89 7.48 -0.29
CA GLN A 107 13.82 6.69 -1.12
C GLN A 107 13.98 7.29 -2.53
N ILE A 108 12.96 7.90 -3.09
CA ILE A 108 12.97 8.44 -4.45
C ILE A 108 13.54 9.86 -4.50
N ILE A 109 13.12 10.75 -3.59
CA ILE A 109 13.45 12.19 -3.66
C ILE A 109 14.31 12.70 -2.51
N GLY A 110 14.58 11.88 -1.51
CA GLY A 110 15.32 12.23 -0.31
C GLY A 110 14.49 12.99 0.73
N LYS A 111 14.92 12.88 1.99
CA LYS A 111 14.20 13.42 3.18
C LYS A 111 13.94 14.92 3.11
N GLN A 112 14.93 15.70 2.71
CA GLN A 112 14.81 17.16 2.69
C GLN A 112 13.74 17.65 1.71
N ARG A 113 13.70 17.08 0.48
CA ARG A 113 12.70 17.45 -0.52
C ARG A 113 11.30 17.03 -0.09
N LEU A 114 11.17 15.82 0.46
CA LEU A 114 9.90 15.32 1.01
C LEU A 114 9.36 16.28 2.07
N GLN A 115 10.21 16.72 3.02
CA GLN A 115 9.78 17.63 4.07
C GLN A 115 9.27 18.97 3.49
N VAL A 116 9.99 19.57 2.55
CA VAL A 116 9.55 20.82 1.90
C VAL A 116 8.20 20.65 1.18
N LEU A 117 7.97 19.51 0.54
CA LEU A 117 6.70 19.24 -0.16
C LEU A 117 5.53 19.01 0.80
N LYS A 118 5.79 18.42 1.96
CA LYS A 118 4.82 18.30 3.06
C LYS A 118 4.48 19.67 3.66
N ASP A 119 5.48 20.42 4.08
CA ASP A 119 5.30 21.74 4.70
C ASP A 119 4.58 22.74 3.79
N SER A 120 4.71 22.57 2.47
CA SER A 120 4.02 23.39 1.47
C SER A 120 2.64 22.85 1.07
N ASN A 121 2.12 21.83 1.75
CA ASN A 121 0.87 21.12 1.41
C ASN A 121 0.82 20.63 -0.06
N THR A 122 1.97 20.40 -0.67
CA THR A 122 2.04 19.82 -2.02
C THR A 122 1.77 18.32 -1.97
N ILE A 123 2.14 17.68 -0.86
CA ILE A 123 1.77 16.29 -0.54
C ILE A 123 0.80 16.35 0.63
N GLN A 124 -0.39 15.84 0.43
CA GLN A 124 -1.48 15.83 1.40
C GLN A 124 -1.94 14.40 1.67
N VAL A 125 -2.40 14.18 2.89
CA VAL A 125 -3.05 12.94 3.31
C VAL A 125 -4.47 13.26 3.70
N ILE A 126 -5.41 12.57 3.08
CA ILE A 126 -6.84 12.77 3.36
C ILE A 126 -7.46 11.39 3.63
N PRO A 127 -7.98 11.14 4.84
CA PRO A 127 -8.79 9.95 5.08
C PRO A 127 -9.98 9.90 4.12
N LEU A 128 -10.28 8.71 3.59
CA LEU A 128 -11.34 8.54 2.59
C LEU A 128 -12.67 9.13 3.05
N ALA A 129 -12.99 9.01 4.34
CA ALA A 129 -14.23 9.55 4.92
C ALA A 129 -14.35 11.09 4.82
N PHE A 130 -13.23 11.80 4.74
CA PHE A 130 -13.18 13.27 4.68
C PHE A 130 -13.17 13.82 3.25
N MET A 131 -13.22 12.97 2.24
CA MET A 131 -13.23 13.41 0.83
C MET A 131 -14.60 13.93 0.35
N ARG A 132 -15.63 13.83 1.17
CA ARG A 132 -16.97 14.28 0.80
C ARG A 132 -17.00 15.79 0.58
N GLY A 133 -17.53 16.23 -0.59
CA GLY A 133 -17.64 17.64 -0.94
C GLY A 133 -16.37 18.31 -1.50
N ILE A 134 -15.26 17.57 -1.59
CA ILE A 134 -13.99 18.07 -2.15
C ILE A 134 -13.94 17.72 -3.65
N THR A 135 -13.53 18.68 -4.49
CA THR A 135 -13.15 18.41 -5.89
C THR A 135 -11.64 18.58 -6.02
N LEU A 136 -10.97 17.59 -6.56
CA LEU A 136 -9.51 17.59 -6.69
C LEU A 136 -9.14 17.81 -8.17
N ALA A 137 -8.82 19.05 -8.52
CA ALA A 137 -8.29 19.43 -9.82
C ALA A 137 -6.77 19.55 -9.77
N ASN A 138 -6.09 19.21 -10.87
CA ASN A 138 -4.63 19.25 -11.01
C ASN A 138 -3.89 18.39 -9.95
N LYS A 139 -4.49 17.29 -9.52
CA LYS A 139 -3.93 16.42 -8.47
C LYS A 139 -3.64 15.01 -8.99
N PHE A 140 -2.56 14.45 -8.47
CA PHE A 140 -2.31 13.01 -8.55
C PHE A 140 -2.81 12.36 -7.27
N VAL A 141 -3.86 11.57 -7.35
CA VAL A 141 -4.57 11.02 -6.20
C VAL A 141 -4.37 9.51 -6.13
N ILE A 142 -3.94 9.01 -4.98
CA ILE A 142 -3.69 7.58 -4.76
C ILE A 142 -4.62 7.09 -3.65
N LEU A 143 -5.57 6.23 -3.97
CA LEU A 143 -6.34 5.45 -3.01
C LEU A 143 -5.69 4.08 -2.86
N ASP A 144 -5.09 3.83 -1.70
CA ASP A 144 -4.46 2.54 -1.39
C ASP A 144 -5.34 1.71 -0.44
N GLU A 145 -5.15 0.40 -0.46
CA GLU A 145 -5.95 -0.58 0.31
C GLU A 145 -7.47 -0.46 0.03
N ALA A 146 -7.81 -0.23 -1.23
CA ALA A 146 -9.19 0.04 -1.66
C ALA A 146 -10.14 -1.15 -1.44
N GLN A 147 -9.65 -2.36 -1.20
CA GLN A 147 -10.47 -3.50 -0.77
C GLN A 147 -11.18 -3.24 0.57
N ASN A 148 -10.68 -2.29 1.36
CA ASN A 148 -11.26 -1.88 2.63
C ASN A 148 -12.27 -0.72 2.51
N ALA A 149 -12.60 -0.30 1.29
CA ALA A 149 -13.61 0.71 1.01
C ALA A 149 -14.94 0.07 0.57
N THR A 150 -16.06 0.64 1.02
CA THR A 150 -17.40 0.21 0.57
C THR A 150 -17.70 0.72 -0.85
N PRO A 151 -18.73 0.17 -1.55
CA PRO A 151 -19.14 0.69 -2.86
C PRO A 151 -19.47 2.18 -2.85
N GLU A 152 -20.14 2.66 -1.79
CA GLU A 152 -20.51 4.07 -1.61
C GLU A 152 -19.26 4.95 -1.45
N GLN A 153 -18.27 4.45 -0.71
CA GLN A 153 -17.00 5.15 -0.50
C GLN A 153 -16.19 5.24 -1.81
N ILE A 154 -16.11 4.16 -2.60
CA ILE A 154 -15.43 4.21 -3.90
C ILE A 154 -16.19 5.12 -4.88
N LYS A 155 -17.51 5.03 -4.92
CA LYS A 155 -18.35 5.96 -5.71
C LYS A 155 -18.08 7.41 -5.31
N MET A 156 -18.08 7.69 -4.02
CA MET A 156 -17.79 9.02 -3.48
C MET A 156 -16.40 9.48 -3.92
N PHE A 157 -15.38 8.63 -3.82
CA PHE A 157 -13.99 8.91 -4.20
C PHE A 157 -13.85 9.26 -5.68
N VAL A 158 -14.33 8.40 -6.58
CA VAL A 158 -14.16 8.62 -8.02
C VAL A 158 -14.94 9.84 -8.54
N THR A 159 -16.01 10.24 -7.85
CA THR A 159 -16.76 11.45 -8.20
C THR A 159 -16.09 12.74 -7.74
N ARG A 160 -14.92 12.66 -7.08
CA ARG A 160 -14.11 13.84 -6.70
C ARG A 160 -13.09 14.24 -7.76
N ILE A 161 -12.99 13.49 -8.85
CA ILE A 161 -12.04 13.81 -9.91
C ILE A 161 -12.37 15.17 -10.53
N GLY A 162 -11.37 16.03 -10.54
CA GLY A 162 -11.41 17.34 -11.19
C GLY A 162 -10.56 17.34 -12.47
N GLU A 163 -10.54 18.46 -13.16
CA GLU A 163 -9.77 18.62 -14.38
C GLU A 163 -8.28 18.34 -14.18
N ASN A 164 -7.66 17.75 -15.19
CA ASN A 164 -6.22 17.46 -15.24
C ASN A 164 -5.71 16.57 -14.10
N SER A 165 -6.57 15.81 -13.44
CA SER A 165 -6.18 14.94 -12.33
C SER A 165 -6.03 13.49 -12.78
N LYS A 166 -5.18 12.74 -12.05
CA LYS A 166 -4.98 11.30 -12.21
C LYS A 166 -5.32 10.58 -10.93
N TYR A 167 -6.10 9.52 -11.03
CA TYR A 167 -6.58 8.71 -9.89
C TYR A 167 -6.06 7.29 -10.00
N ILE A 168 -5.34 6.86 -8.98
CA ILE A 168 -4.83 5.50 -8.87
C ILE A 168 -5.53 4.81 -7.71
N ILE A 169 -6.10 3.64 -7.98
CA ILE A 169 -6.82 2.84 -7.00
C ILE A 169 -6.07 1.51 -6.89
N THR A 170 -5.42 1.28 -5.75
CA THR A 170 -4.68 0.05 -5.51
C THR A 170 -5.35 -0.81 -4.44
N GLY A 171 -5.28 -2.12 -4.60
CA GLY A 171 -5.86 -3.04 -3.64
C GLY A 171 -5.57 -4.51 -3.95
N ASP A 172 -6.04 -5.36 -3.04
CA ASP A 172 -5.96 -6.81 -3.13
C ASP A 172 -7.35 -7.40 -2.90
N LEU A 173 -7.90 -8.10 -3.89
CA LEU A 173 -9.24 -8.70 -3.79
C LEU A 173 -9.30 -9.90 -2.82
N GLU A 174 -8.14 -10.47 -2.45
CA GLU A 174 -8.05 -11.61 -1.54
C GLU A 174 -7.86 -11.17 -0.07
N GLN A 175 -7.30 -9.97 0.14
CA GLN A 175 -7.00 -9.42 1.47
C GLN A 175 -7.96 -8.26 1.76
N SER A 176 -8.93 -8.47 2.63
CA SER A 176 -9.87 -7.43 3.05
C SER A 176 -10.11 -7.52 4.56
N ASP A 177 -9.94 -6.41 5.26
CA ASP A 177 -10.24 -6.27 6.69
C ASP A 177 -11.76 -6.11 6.93
N ILE A 178 -12.51 -5.79 5.88
CA ILE A 178 -13.98 -5.80 5.91
C ILE A 178 -14.50 -7.07 5.22
N SER A 179 -15.73 -7.48 5.55
CA SER A 179 -16.31 -8.66 4.89
C SER A 179 -16.34 -8.46 3.37
N LYS A 180 -16.03 -9.50 2.60
CA LYS A 180 -16.00 -9.45 1.11
C LYS A 180 -17.26 -8.87 0.50
N HIS A 181 -18.43 -9.10 1.12
CA HIS A 181 -19.72 -8.54 0.67
C HIS A 181 -19.83 -7.01 0.84
N LYS A 182 -18.97 -6.42 1.66
CA LYS A 182 -18.94 -4.97 1.90
C LYS A 182 -17.86 -4.26 1.10
N SER A 183 -16.90 -4.99 0.52
CA SER A 183 -15.85 -4.40 -0.31
C SER A 183 -16.40 -3.91 -1.65
N GLY A 184 -16.17 -2.63 -1.93
CA GLY A 184 -16.58 -1.98 -3.17
C GLY A 184 -15.59 -2.14 -4.32
N LEU A 185 -14.40 -2.68 -4.07
CA LEU A 185 -13.34 -2.71 -5.08
C LEU A 185 -13.69 -3.57 -6.29
N GLU A 186 -14.20 -4.78 -6.06
CA GLU A 186 -14.61 -5.69 -7.14
C GLU A 186 -15.82 -5.14 -7.92
N ASP A 187 -16.80 -4.58 -7.22
CA ASP A 187 -17.96 -3.91 -7.82
C ASP A 187 -17.54 -2.75 -8.72
N ALA A 188 -16.62 -1.89 -8.24
CA ALA A 188 -16.10 -0.76 -9.00
C ALA A 188 -15.37 -1.20 -10.27
N ILE A 189 -14.54 -2.25 -10.20
CA ILE A 189 -13.83 -2.81 -11.36
C ILE A 189 -14.84 -3.28 -12.42
N LYS A 190 -15.87 -4.00 -12.00
CA LYS A 190 -16.91 -4.50 -12.91
C LYS A 190 -17.70 -3.36 -13.57
N ARG A 191 -18.08 -2.33 -12.80
CA ARG A 191 -18.87 -1.20 -13.29
C ARG A 191 -18.09 -0.29 -14.21
N PHE A 192 -16.78 -0.11 -13.98
CA PHE A 192 -15.98 0.84 -14.73
C PHE A 192 -15.22 0.19 -15.90
N ALA A 193 -15.32 -1.12 -16.05
CA ALA A 193 -14.76 -1.84 -17.19
C ALA A 193 -15.27 -1.27 -18.51
N GLY A 194 -14.35 -0.96 -19.43
CA GLY A 194 -14.68 -0.44 -20.77
C GLY A 194 -14.93 1.07 -20.84
N ILE A 195 -14.99 1.79 -19.72
CA ILE A 195 -15.12 3.26 -19.75
C ILE A 195 -13.81 3.86 -20.29
N HIS A 196 -13.95 4.76 -21.27
CA HIS A 196 -12.79 5.51 -21.79
C HIS A 196 -12.13 6.31 -20.65
N GLY A 197 -10.80 6.35 -20.63
CA GLY A 197 -10.04 6.98 -19.53
C GLY A 197 -9.81 6.08 -18.32
N VAL A 198 -10.50 4.94 -18.19
CA VAL A 198 -10.27 3.96 -17.13
C VAL A 198 -9.37 2.82 -17.59
N GLY A 199 -8.41 2.43 -16.76
CA GLY A 199 -7.50 1.32 -17.02
C GLY A 199 -7.38 0.35 -15.84
N LEU A 200 -7.07 -0.90 -16.14
CA LEU A 200 -6.84 -1.96 -15.16
C LEU A 200 -5.49 -2.64 -15.43
N ALA A 201 -4.71 -2.82 -14.39
CA ALA A 201 -3.53 -3.66 -14.39
C ALA A 201 -3.59 -4.64 -13.23
N SER A 202 -3.46 -5.92 -13.54
CA SER A 202 -3.48 -6.99 -12.56
C SER A 202 -2.09 -7.56 -12.32
N PHE A 203 -1.82 -7.89 -11.06
CA PHE A 203 -0.63 -8.61 -10.59
C PHE A 203 -1.03 -9.99 -10.09
N LYS A 204 -0.15 -10.95 -10.27
CA LYS A 204 -0.31 -12.34 -9.81
C LYS A 204 0.74 -12.65 -8.75
N GLU A 205 0.61 -13.77 -8.06
CA GLU A 205 1.59 -14.25 -7.07
C GLU A 205 3.04 -14.28 -7.60
N LYS A 206 3.24 -14.64 -8.86
CA LYS A 206 4.56 -14.64 -9.51
C LYS A 206 5.18 -13.25 -9.65
N ASP A 207 4.37 -12.19 -9.58
CA ASP A 207 4.82 -10.80 -9.73
C ASP A 207 5.24 -10.18 -8.37
N VAL A 208 5.10 -10.95 -7.28
CA VAL A 208 5.48 -10.51 -5.93
C VAL A 208 7.00 -10.38 -5.83
N VAL A 209 7.45 -9.17 -5.47
CA VAL A 209 8.87 -8.82 -5.30
C VAL A 209 9.18 -8.79 -3.80
N ARG A 210 9.38 -9.97 -3.21
CA ARG A 210 9.74 -10.13 -1.80
C ARG A 210 10.92 -11.06 -1.65
N HIS A 211 11.59 -10.97 -0.51
CA HIS A 211 12.64 -11.90 -0.15
C HIS A 211 12.14 -13.36 -0.28
N SER A 212 12.99 -14.26 -0.78
CA SER A 212 12.62 -15.66 -1.05
C SER A 212 12.07 -16.39 0.19
N LEU A 213 12.63 -16.10 1.36
CA LEU A 213 12.15 -16.63 2.64
C LEU A 213 10.70 -16.18 2.92
N VAL A 214 10.37 -14.90 2.75
CA VAL A 214 9.02 -14.39 2.98
C VAL A 214 8.00 -15.08 2.08
N ARG A 215 8.34 -15.34 0.81
CA ARG A 215 7.48 -16.12 -0.10
C ARG A 215 7.24 -17.54 0.40
N ARG A 216 8.28 -18.21 0.93
CA ARG A 216 8.16 -19.57 1.50
C ARG A 216 7.29 -19.58 2.77
N LEU A 217 7.46 -18.59 3.64
CA LEU A 217 6.62 -18.44 4.83
C LEU A 217 5.15 -18.23 4.47
N LEU A 218 4.85 -17.28 3.57
CA LEU A 218 3.47 -17.00 3.13
C LEU A 218 2.81 -18.23 2.48
N LYS A 219 3.56 -19.04 1.74
CA LYS A 219 3.04 -20.30 1.20
C LYS A 219 2.57 -21.24 2.32
N ARG A 220 3.34 -21.36 3.40
CA ARG A 220 2.95 -22.18 4.57
C ARG A 220 1.68 -21.68 5.26
N TYR A 221 1.44 -20.37 5.28
CA TYR A 221 0.18 -19.83 5.82
C TYR A 221 -1.03 -20.08 4.91
N LYS A 222 -0.83 -20.25 3.60
CA LYS A 222 -1.90 -20.58 2.64
C LYS A 222 -2.22 -22.06 2.61
N ASP A 223 -1.20 -22.91 2.77
CA ASP A 223 -1.40 -24.35 2.90
C ASP A 223 -2.12 -24.57 4.23
N SER A 224 -3.34 -25.13 4.20
CA SER A 224 -4.09 -25.46 5.41
C SER A 224 -3.19 -26.29 6.33
N PHE A 225 -2.66 -25.66 7.36
CA PHE A 225 -1.94 -26.37 8.40
C PHE A 225 -2.94 -27.30 9.06
N GLN A 226 -2.78 -28.61 8.91
CA GLN A 226 -3.28 -29.52 9.92
C GLN A 226 -2.58 -29.10 11.21
N ILE A 227 -3.35 -28.63 12.18
CA ILE A 227 -2.86 -28.37 13.54
C ILE A 227 -2.19 -29.68 13.96
N MET A 228 -0.85 -29.69 14.00
CA MET A 228 -0.12 -30.85 14.54
C MET A 228 -0.63 -31.05 15.96
N ASP A 229 -0.94 -32.29 16.31
CA ASP A 229 -1.20 -32.60 17.70
C ASP A 229 0.03 -32.22 18.56
N GLU A 230 -0.20 -32.02 19.83
CA GLU A 230 0.82 -31.53 20.77
C GLU A 230 2.10 -32.38 20.72
N VAL A 231 1.97 -33.68 20.58
CA VAL A 231 3.09 -34.65 20.50
C VAL A 231 3.90 -34.47 19.22
N SER A 232 3.23 -34.25 18.09
CA SER A 232 3.89 -34.01 16.81
C SER A 232 4.58 -32.66 16.75
N ALA A 233 4.03 -31.65 17.43
CA ALA A 233 4.64 -30.32 17.54
C ALA A 233 5.91 -30.37 18.39
N GLU A 234 5.90 -31.02 19.54
CA GLU A 234 7.08 -31.18 20.41
C GLU A 234 8.20 -31.94 19.70
N LYS A 235 7.85 -33.04 19.00
CA LYS A 235 8.84 -33.81 18.22
C LYS A 235 9.48 -32.96 17.11
N THR A 236 8.68 -32.15 16.41
CA THR A 236 9.18 -31.28 15.35
C THR A 236 10.09 -30.19 15.92
N ILE A 237 9.74 -29.59 17.07
CA ILE A 237 10.57 -28.59 17.75
C ILE A 237 11.89 -29.23 18.22
N SER A 238 11.84 -30.41 18.84
CA SER A 238 13.03 -31.14 19.29
C SER A 238 13.97 -31.48 18.14
N MET A 239 13.43 -31.96 17.02
CA MET A 239 14.22 -32.22 15.83
C MET A 239 14.88 -30.94 15.29
N TRP A 240 14.14 -29.83 15.23
CA TRP A 240 14.67 -28.57 14.76
C TRP A 240 15.78 -28.02 15.67
N ILE A 241 15.62 -28.13 17.00
CA ILE A 241 16.64 -27.77 17.99
C ILE A 241 17.92 -28.59 17.77
N HIS A 242 17.77 -29.89 17.60
CA HIS A 242 18.90 -30.81 17.35
C HIS A 242 19.63 -30.49 16.02
N GLU A 243 18.87 -30.31 14.93
CA GLU A 243 19.41 -30.00 13.61
C GLU A 243 20.16 -28.65 13.54
N ASN A 244 19.83 -27.73 14.43
CA ASN A 244 20.46 -26.39 14.48
C ASN A 244 21.51 -26.26 15.61
N GLY A 245 21.86 -27.37 16.27
CA GLY A 245 22.89 -27.39 17.31
C GLY A 245 22.56 -26.55 18.55
N LEU A 246 21.27 -26.37 18.83
CA LEU A 246 20.76 -25.60 19.96
C LEU A 246 20.47 -26.49 21.16
N ASP A 247 20.91 -27.75 21.13
CA ASP A 247 20.88 -28.64 22.32
C ASP A 247 21.78 -28.04 23.39
N SER A 248 21.19 -27.40 24.40
CA SER A 248 21.93 -26.85 25.51
C SER A 248 22.56 -27.99 26.34
N PRO A 249 23.82 -27.86 26.77
CA PRO A 249 24.36 -28.76 27.75
C PRO A 249 23.63 -28.49 29.06
N ASN A 250 22.81 -29.44 29.50
CA ASN A 250 22.31 -29.65 30.85
C ASN A 250 22.44 -28.46 31.84
N ASP A 251 21.57 -27.48 31.77
CA ASP A 251 21.13 -26.79 32.98
C ASP A 251 19.61 -26.68 32.92
N GLY A 252 18.94 -27.12 33.96
CA GLY A 252 17.51 -27.37 34.05
C GLY A 252 16.65 -26.11 34.12
N SER A 253 16.88 -25.14 33.25
CA SER A 253 16.04 -23.94 33.09
C SER A 253 15.53 -23.81 31.66
N ILE A 254 14.52 -24.60 31.33
CA ILE A 254 13.61 -24.22 30.24
C ILE A 254 12.82 -23.05 30.81
N ASP A 255 13.17 -21.86 30.35
CA ASP A 255 12.51 -20.62 30.69
C ASP A 255 11.02 -20.73 30.41
N ASP A 256 10.17 -20.54 31.40
CA ASP A 256 8.70 -20.55 31.39
C ASP A 256 8.07 -19.57 30.39
N THR A 257 8.88 -18.87 29.58
CA THR A 257 8.50 -17.87 28.62
C THR A 257 7.75 -18.49 27.42
N PHE A 258 7.98 -19.78 27.12
CA PHE A 258 7.31 -20.45 25.98
C PHE A 258 5.88 -20.91 26.29
N TYR A 259 5.48 -21.01 27.54
CA TYR A 259 4.15 -21.45 27.95
C TYR A 259 3.12 -20.32 28.14
N LYS A 260 3.52 -19.05 28.03
CA LYS A 260 2.61 -17.89 28.19
C LYS A 260 1.87 -17.44 26.92
N ILE A 261 2.00 -18.16 25.81
CA ILE A 261 1.26 -17.86 24.55
C ILE A 261 -0.07 -18.65 24.47
N LYS A 262 -0.43 -19.39 25.53
CA LYS A 262 -1.76 -20.02 25.64
C LYS A 262 -2.56 -19.29 26.73
N LYS A 263 -3.15 -18.12 26.41
CA LYS A 263 -4.45 -17.68 26.99
C LYS A 263 -5.00 -16.53 26.18
#